data_a9c3eda3750604e49d149b7fe156a9af
#
_entry.id   a9c3eda3750604e49d149b7fe156a9af
#
_cell.length_a   1.000
_cell.length_b   1.000
_cell.length_c   1.000
_cell.angle_alpha   90.00
_cell.angle_beta   90.00
_cell.angle_gamma   90.00
#
_symmetry.space_group_name_H-M   'P 1'
#
loop_
_entity.id
_entity.type
_entity.pdbx_description
1 polymer ?
#
loop_
_entity_poly.entity_id
_entity_poly.type
_entity_poly.pdbx_seq_one_letter_code
_entity_poly.pdbx_strand_id
1 'polypeptide(L)'
;MNPKEECEMLMGELLPVGEHFLKKNKEFYPFAASMKIDGSINHLGYYDGDDKPDPKDLIANLKQLCKQLAENNEIKASGIVWNASIQSEGKDEDAIVVSLEHKDNYSVQVAMPYKKGFLGKFQFGSLIALAGENDVF
;
A
#
# COMPACT_ATOMS: atom_id res chain seq x y z
N MET A 1 16.44 0.92 13.96
CA MET A 1 15.31 0.02 13.65
C MET A 1 15.70 -0.97 12.57
N ASN A 2 15.13 -2.16 12.61
CA ASN A 2 15.35 -3.15 11.55
C ASN A 2 14.39 -2.93 10.38
N PRO A 3 14.62 -3.57 9.21
CA PRO A 3 13.75 -3.40 8.04
C PRO A 3 12.28 -3.67 8.29
N LYS A 4 11.98 -4.70 9.07
CA LYS A 4 10.60 -5.04 9.40
C LYS A 4 9.91 -3.93 10.18
N GLU A 5 10.57 -3.39 11.19
CA GLU A 5 10.03 -2.30 12.00
C GLU A 5 9.82 -1.04 11.17
N GLU A 6 10.72 -0.73 10.25
CA GLU A 6 10.58 0.42 9.37
C GLU A 6 9.42 0.26 8.41
N CYS A 7 9.23 -0.94 7.86
CA CYS A 7 8.06 -1.24 7.03
C CYS A 7 6.75 -1.18 7.83
N GLU A 8 6.78 -1.61 9.09
CA GLU A 8 5.60 -1.51 9.96
C GLU A 8 5.24 -0.05 10.26
N MET A 9 6.24 0.81 10.43
CA MET A 9 6.00 2.25 10.57
C MET A 9 5.34 2.82 9.33
N LEU A 10 5.83 2.44 8.16
CA LEU A 10 5.27 2.88 6.88
C LEU A 10 3.82 2.40 6.72
N MET A 11 3.56 1.16 7.06
CA MET A 11 2.21 0.60 7.06
C MET A 11 1.29 1.36 8.02
N GLY A 12 1.79 1.69 9.22
CA GLY A 12 1.04 2.45 10.21
C GLY A 12 0.66 3.85 9.75
N GLU A 13 1.41 4.41 8.81
CA GLU A 13 1.09 5.68 8.16
C GLU A 13 0.07 5.50 7.04
N LEU A 14 0.18 4.42 6.27
CA LEU A 14 -0.61 4.21 5.06
C LEU A 14 -2.00 3.62 5.30
N LEU A 15 -2.14 2.65 6.19
CA LEU A 15 -3.42 1.99 6.45
C LEU A 15 -4.52 2.95 6.88
N PRO A 16 -4.28 3.86 7.85
CA PRO A 16 -5.31 4.82 8.24
C PRO A 16 -5.78 5.73 7.10
N VAL A 17 -4.89 6.06 6.17
CA VAL A 17 -5.24 6.86 4.99
C VAL A 17 -6.18 6.07 4.08
N GLY A 18 -5.87 4.79 3.84
CA GLY A 18 -6.74 3.92 3.04
C GLY A 18 -8.11 3.74 3.68
N GLU A 19 -8.16 3.54 4.99
CA GLU A 19 -9.42 3.44 5.73
C GLU A 19 -10.24 4.71 5.61
N HIS A 20 -9.59 5.87 5.73
CA HIS A 20 -10.25 7.16 5.61
C HIS A 20 -10.87 7.36 4.22
N PHE A 21 -10.11 7.08 3.16
CA PHE A 21 -10.61 7.19 1.80
C PHE A 21 -11.77 6.24 1.53
N LEU A 22 -11.67 5.02 2.05
CA LEU A 22 -12.70 4.01 1.89
C LEU A 22 -14.02 4.45 2.55
N LYS A 23 -13.94 4.96 3.77
CA LYS A 23 -15.10 5.46 4.51
C LYS A 23 -15.74 6.67 3.82
N LYS A 24 -14.92 7.54 3.25
CA LYS A 24 -15.40 8.78 2.62
C LYS A 24 -15.98 8.53 1.22
N ASN A 25 -15.30 7.71 0.40
CA ASN A 25 -15.61 7.56 -1.03
C ASN A 25 -16.05 6.16 -1.42
N LYS A 26 -16.10 5.20 -0.49
CA LYS A 26 -16.42 3.77 -0.69
C LYS A 26 -15.39 3.02 -1.53
N GLU A 27 -14.46 3.71 -2.16
CA GLU A 27 -13.35 3.17 -2.92
C GLU A 27 -12.25 4.22 -3.00
N PHE A 28 -11.06 3.83 -3.41
CA PHE A 28 -9.97 4.77 -3.60
C PHE A 28 -9.02 4.29 -4.70
N TYR A 29 -8.33 5.21 -5.32
CA TYR A 29 -7.25 4.89 -6.25
C TYR A 29 -5.99 4.50 -5.49
N PRO A 30 -5.16 3.60 -6.06
CA PRO A 30 -3.87 3.26 -5.46
C PRO A 30 -3.06 4.51 -5.11
N PHE A 31 -2.36 4.44 -3.98
CA PHE A 31 -1.47 5.51 -3.53
C PHE A 31 -0.25 4.89 -2.85
N ALA A 32 0.75 5.72 -2.58
CA ALA A 32 2.02 5.23 -2.06
C ALA A 32 2.67 6.22 -1.10
N ALA A 33 3.61 5.71 -0.34
CA ALA A 33 4.53 6.52 0.43
C ALA A 33 5.90 5.85 0.42
N SER A 34 6.93 6.62 0.68
CA SER A 34 8.29 6.12 0.78
C SER A 34 8.92 6.58 2.08
N MET A 35 9.91 5.82 2.54
CA MET A 35 10.75 6.20 3.67
C MET A 35 12.10 6.61 3.14
N LYS A 36 12.50 7.85 3.40
CA LYS A 36 13.83 8.35 3.03
C LYS A 36 14.90 7.69 3.87
N ILE A 37 16.14 7.82 3.44
CA ILE A 37 17.30 7.25 4.15
C ILE A 37 17.38 7.75 5.61
N ASP A 38 16.94 8.98 5.87
CA ASP A 38 16.92 9.56 7.23
C ASP A 38 15.74 9.06 8.09
N GLY A 39 14.86 8.24 7.53
CA GLY A 39 13.69 7.68 8.23
C GLY A 39 12.41 8.49 8.07
N SER A 40 12.46 9.64 7.43
CA SER A 40 11.26 10.44 7.19
C SER A 40 10.36 9.81 6.13
N ILE A 41 9.05 9.97 6.28
CA ILE A 41 8.05 9.39 5.39
C ILE A 41 7.47 10.48 4.50
N ASN A 42 7.49 10.24 3.19
CA ASN A 42 6.88 11.11 2.19
C ASN A 42 5.75 10.39 1.46
N HIS A 43 4.59 11.00 1.41
CA HIS A 43 3.52 10.51 0.56
C HIS A 43 3.83 10.86 -0.89
N LEU A 44 3.58 9.91 -1.80
CA LEU A 44 3.89 10.04 -3.22
C LEU A 44 2.61 10.19 -4.01
N GLY A 45 2.59 11.18 -4.91
CA GLY A 45 1.51 11.37 -5.86
C GLY A 45 1.97 11.03 -7.26
N TYR A 46 1.06 10.55 -8.08
CA TYR A 46 1.31 10.33 -9.50
C TYR A 46 0.11 10.78 -10.30
N TYR A 47 0.35 11.61 -11.32
CA TYR A 47 -0.69 12.10 -12.20
C TYR A 47 -0.14 12.19 -13.62
N ASP A 48 -0.79 11.50 -14.56
CA ASP A 48 -0.37 11.45 -15.96
C ASP A 48 -1.31 12.23 -16.89
N GLY A 49 -2.24 13.01 -16.31
CA GLY A 49 -3.25 13.75 -17.07
C GLY A 49 -4.59 13.07 -17.17
N ASP A 50 -4.72 11.85 -16.65
CA ASP A 50 -5.98 11.10 -16.64
C ASP A 50 -6.64 11.21 -15.27
N ASP A 51 -7.85 11.78 -15.22
CA ASP A 51 -8.62 11.94 -13.98
C ASP A 51 -9.21 10.62 -13.47
N LYS A 52 -9.24 9.60 -14.32
CA LYS A 52 -9.77 8.26 -14.00
C LYS A 52 -8.78 7.18 -14.42
N PRO A 53 -7.61 7.11 -13.78
CA PRO A 53 -6.60 6.13 -14.18
C PRO A 53 -7.06 4.70 -13.92
N ASP A 54 -6.57 3.77 -14.76
CA ASP A 54 -6.73 2.35 -14.48
C ASP A 54 -5.90 2.00 -13.25
N PRO A 55 -6.49 1.37 -12.22
CA PRO A 55 -5.73 1.02 -11.00
C PRO A 55 -4.47 0.20 -11.26
N LYS A 56 -4.50 -0.73 -12.20
CA LYS A 56 -3.33 -1.54 -12.54
C LYS A 56 -2.20 -0.69 -13.10
N ASP A 57 -2.53 0.25 -13.98
CA ASP A 57 -1.55 1.15 -14.58
C ASP A 57 -0.99 2.09 -13.51
N LEU A 58 -1.83 2.58 -12.62
CA LEU A 58 -1.40 3.46 -11.54
C LEU A 58 -0.46 2.73 -10.58
N ILE A 59 -0.76 1.48 -10.22
CA ILE A 59 0.12 0.66 -9.39
C ILE A 59 1.48 0.49 -10.09
N ALA A 60 1.48 0.17 -11.38
CA ALA A 60 2.72 0.01 -12.13
C ALA A 60 3.55 1.31 -12.16
N ASN A 61 2.90 2.44 -12.34
CA ASN A 61 3.54 3.74 -12.35
C ASN A 61 4.11 4.12 -10.98
N LEU A 62 3.39 3.81 -9.90
CA LEU A 62 3.86 4.05 -8.54
C LEU A 62 5.07 3.16 -8.22
N LYS A 63 5.04 1.90 -8.66
CA LYS A 63 6.20 0.99 -8.51
C LYS A 63 7.42 1.53 -9.24
N GLN A 64 7.22 2.02 -10.46
CA GLN A 64 8.32 2.57 -11.26
C GLN A 64 8.90 3.82 -10.61
N LEU A 65 8.05 4.69 -10.07
CA LEU A 65 8.49 5.89 -9.34
C LEU A 65 9.34 5.48 -8.14
N CYS A 66 8.85 4.54 -7.32
CA CYS A 66 9.61 4.05 -6.17
C CYS A 66 10.92 3.41 -6.58
N LYS A 67 10.93 2.66 -7.68
CA LYS A 67 12.15 2.03 -8.21
C LYS A 67 13.20 3.08 -8.59
N GLN A 68 12.78 4.15 -9.24
CA GLN A 68 13.68 5.25 -9.59
C GLN A 68 14.27 5.91 -8.35
N LEU A 69 13.44 6.15 -7.33
CA LEU A 69 13.91 6.71 -6.07
C LEU A 69 14.89 5.76 -5.36
N ALA A 70 14.62 4.46 -5.42
CA ALA A 70 15.50 3.45 -4.84
C ALA A 70 16.84 3.39 -5.57
N GLU A 71 16.83 3.42 -6.90
CA GLU A 71 18.04 3.42 -7.72
C GLU A 71 18.91 4.65 -7.46
N ASN A 72 18.29 5.77 -7.15
CA ASN A 72 19.00 7.02 -6.82
C ASN A 72 19.40 7.10 -5.34
N ASN A 73 19.21 6.04 -4.56
CA ASN A 73 19.51 5.97 -3.13
C ASN A 73 18.80 7.05 -2.30
N GLU A 74 17.61 7.46 -2.73
CA GLU A 74 16.83 8.47 -2.02
C GLU A 74 15.92 7.88 -0.96
N ILE A 75 15.54 6.60 -1.11
CA ILE A 75 14.64 5.91 -0.19
C ILE A 75 15.23 4.58 0.27
N LYS A 76 14.81 4.13 1.45
CA LYS A 76 15.17 2.82 1.96
C LYS A 76 13.98 1.87 2.09
N ALA A 77 12.75 2.38 1.97
CA ALA A 77 11.55 1.56 1.99
C ALA A 77 10.43 2.21 1.18
N SER A 78 9.52 1.39 0.70
CA SER A 78 8.34 1.85 -0.04
C SER A 78 7.10 1.09 0.41
N GLY A 79 5.96 1.76 0.32
CA GLY A 79 4.65 1.16 0.54
C GLY A 79 3.68 1.61 -0.52
N ILE A 80 3.00 0.67 -1.15
CA ILE A 80 2.00 0.95 -2.17
C ILE A 80 0.69 0.30 -1.70
N VAL A 81 -0.38 1.09 -1.74
CA VAL A 81 -1.68 0.68 -1.22
C VAL A 81 -2.70 0.63 -2.34
N TRP A 82 -3.48 -0.43 -2.38
CA TRP A 82 -4.59 -0.53 -3.31
C TRP A 82 -5.76 -1.29 -2.70
N ASN A 83 -6.89 -1.14 -3.34
CA ASN A 83 -8.12 -1.84 -2.97
C ASN A 83 -8.22 -3.10 -3.84
N ALA A 84 -8.37 -4.26 -3.24
CA ALA A 84 -8.35 -5.52 -3.94
C ALA A 84 -9.43 -6.47 -3.43
N SER A 85 -9.69 -7.51 -4.23
CA SER A 85 -10.43 -8.66 -3.78
C SER A 85 -9.44 -9.79 -3.52
N ILE A 86 -9.54 -10.42 -2.37
CA ILE A 86 -8.66 -11.54 -1.98
C ILE A 86 -9.51 -12.75 -1.66
N GLN A 87 -8.90 -13.93 -1.75
CA GLN A 87 -9.54 -15.16 -1.27
C GLN A 87 -9.08 -15.45 0.16
N SER A 88 -10.04 -15.59 1.05
CA SER A 88 -9.79 -15.93 2.44
C SER A 88 -10.81 -16.98 2.86
N GLU A 89 -10.32 -18.11 3.35
CA GLU A 89 -11.18 -19.23 3.79
C GLU A 89 -12.19 -19.68 2.73
N GLY A 90 -11.75 -19.68 1.46
CA GLY A 90 -12.60 -20.11 0.33
C GLY A 90 -13.64 -19.09 -0.11
N LYS A 91 -13.60 -17.87 0.40
CA LYS A 91 -14.52 -16.79 0.03
C LYS A 91 -13.75 -15.61 -0.55
N ASP A 92 -14.38 -14.90 -1.47
CA ASP A 92 -13.85 -13.63 -1.96
C ASP A 92 -14.18 -12.54 -0.95
N GLU A 93 -13.17 -11.80 -0.54
CA GLU A 93 -13.32 -10.67 0.37
C GLU A 93 -12.62 -9.44 -0.20
N ASP A 94 -13.23 -8.28 0.00
CA ASP A 94 -12.56 -7.02 -0.30
C ASP A 94 -11.50 -6.75 0.77
N ALA A 95 -10.39 -6.16 0.36
CA ALA A 95 -9.30 -5.87 1.26
C ALA A 95 -8.52 -4.63 0.84
N ILE A 96 -7.97 -3.94 1.82
CA ILE A 96 -6.92 -2.96 1.58
C ILE A 96 -5.60 -3.73 1.60
N VAL A 97 -4.84 -3.66 0.52
CA VAL A 97 -3.54 -4.33 0.40
C VAL A 97 -2.43 -3.29 0.44
N VAL A 98 -1.43 -3.55 1.25
CA VAL A 98 -0.22 -2.73 1.33
C VAL A 98 0.97 -3.59 0.93
N SER A 99 1.66 -3.20 -0.11
CA SER A 99 2.90 -3.86 -0.54
C SER A 99 4.07 -3.08 0.02
N LEU A 100 4.85 -3.71 0.89
CA LEU A 100 5.97 -3.09 1.59
C LEU A 100 7.27 -3.71 1.12
N GLU A 101 8.25 -2.88 0.77
CA GLU A 101 9.57 -3.34 0.37
C GLU A 101 10.64 -2.48 1.02
N HIS A 102 11.74 -3.13 1.39
CA HIS A 102 12.88 -2.48 2.02
C HIS A 102 14.17 -2.87 1.30
N LYS A 103 15.11 -1.93 1.20
CA LYS A 103 16.39 -2.15 0.52
C LYS A 103 17.24 -3.27 1.13
N ASP A 104 17.02 -3.60 2.41
CA ASP A 104 17.79 -4.61 3.13
C ASP A 104 17.10 -5.99 3.11
N ASN A 105 16.60 -6.38 1.94
CA ASN A 105 16.04 -7.70 1.67
C ASN A 105 14.81 -8.06 2.51
N TYR A 106 13.94 -7.11 2.75
CA TYR A 106 12.67 -7.38 3.41
C TYR A 106 11.52 -6.93 2.51
N SER A 107 10.55 -7.80 2.29
CA SER A 107 9.33 -7.46 1.58
C SER A 107 8.18 -8.28 2.12
N VAL A 108 7.01 -7.67 2.17
CA VAL A 108 5.79 -8.32 2.62
C VAL A 108 4.59 -7.61 2.03
N GLN A 109 3.54 -8.35 1.70
CA GLN A 109 2.23 -7.76 1.46
C GLN A 109 1.36 -8.01 2.68
N VAL A 110 0.62 -6.99 3.09
CA VAL A 110 -0.33 -7.10 4.19
C VAL A 110 -1.70 -6.76 3.65
N ALA A 111 -2.65 -7.65 3.87
CA ALA A 111 -4.04 -7.43 3.48
C ALA A 111 -4.89 -7.24 4.72
N MET A 112 -5.74 -6.22 4.69
CA MET A 112 -6.73 -5.98 5.73
C MET A 112 -8.12 -6.16 5.13
N PRO A 113 -8.76 -7.32 5.35
CA PRO A 113 -10.10 -7.56 4.85
C PRO A 113 -11.11 -6.59 5.45
N TYR A 114 -12.12 -6.22 4.69
CA TYR A 114 -13.19 -5.40 5.20
C TYR A 114 -14.53 -5.81 4.63
N LYS A 115 -15.58 -5.45 5.35
CA LYS A 115 -16.96 -5.63 4.90
C LYS A 115 -17.70 -4.33 5.07
N LYS A 116 -18.54 -4.00 4.10
CA LYS A 116 -19.45 -2.88 4.20
C LYS A 116 -20.67 -3.35 5.00
N GLY A 117 -20.78 -2.87 6.23
CA GLY A 117 -21.84 -3.22 7.12
C GLY A 117 -23.11 -2.40 6.89
N PHE A 118 -24.10 -2.63 7.77
CA PHE A 118 -25.37 -1.93 7.78
C PHE A 118 -25.16 -0.42 7.98
N LEU A 119 -25.92 0.40 7.28
CA LEU A 119 -25.83 1.86 7.28
C LEU A 119 -24.50 2.40 6.75
N GLY A 120 -23.81 1.65 5.89
CA GLY A 120 -22.57 2.10 5.27
C GLY A 120 -21.35 2.11 6.18
N LYS A 121 -21.45 1.50 7.35
CA LYS A 121 -20.30 1.36 8.25
C LYS A 121 -19.41 0.23 7.77
N PHE A 122 -18.10 0.49 7.71
CA PHE A 122 -17.12 -0.53 7.35
C PHE A 122 -16.65 -1.26 8.60
N GLN A 123 -16.48 -2.58 8.48
CA GLN A 123 -15.89 -3.42 9.51
C GLN A 123 -14.59 -3.98 8.97
N PHE A 124 -13.48 -3.78 9.69
CA PHE A 124 -12.16 -4.22 9.28
C PHE A 124 -11.78 -5.50 10.03
N GLY A 125 -11.24 -6.46 9.29
CA GLY A 125 -10.77 -7.72 9.86
C GLY A 125 -9.32 -7.66 10.29
N SER A 126 -8.80 -8.80 10.73
CA SER A 126 -7.41 -8.94 11.13
C SER A 126 -6.48 -8.89 9.93
N LEU A 127 -5.28 -8.38 10.14
CA LEU A 127 -4.26 -8.32 9.09
C LEU A 127 -3.80 -9.72 8.68
N ILE A 128 -3.63 -9.91 7.38
CA ILE A 128 -3.12 -11.14 6.79
C ILE A 128 -1.81 -10.83 6.09
N ALA A 129 -0.74 -11.52 6.48
CA ALA A 129 0.55 -11.39 5.81
C ALA A 129 0.60 -12.31 4.59
N LEU A 130 1.04 -11.78 3.47
CA LEU A 130 1.21 -12.47 2.20
C LEU A 130 2.65 -12.34 1.74
N ALA A 131 3.04 -13.19 0.79
CA ALA A 131 4.38 -13.10 0.21
C ALA A 131 4.60 -11.73 -0.42
N GLY A 132 5.75 -11.13 -0.13
CA GLY A 132 6.11 -9.84 -0.69
C GLY A 132 6.54 -9.91 -2.14
N GLU A 133 6.60 -8.74 -2.77
CA GLU A 133 7.12 -8.58 -4.12
C GLU A 133 8.50 -7.92 -4.03
N ASN A 134 9.29 -8.03 -5.09
CA ASN A 134 10.61 -7.40 -5.18
C ASN A 134 10.68 -6.54 -6.45
N ASP A 135 9.72 -5.62 -6.59
CA ASP A 135 9.58 -4.79 -7.78
C ASP A 135 10.28 -3.44 -7.66
N VAL A 136 10.67 -3.04 -6.45
CA VAL A 136 11.24 -1.72 -6.16
C VAL A 136 12.73 -1.81 -5.88
N PHE A 137 13.14 -2.73 -5.03
CA PHE A 137 14.54 -2.87 -4.60
C PHE A 137 15.27 -4.06 -5.20
#